data_dc526e8a9563e9f072feded63c5949ed
#
_entry.id   dc526e8a9563e9f072feded63c5949ed
#
_cell.length_a   1.000
_cell.length_b   1.000
_cell.length_c   1.000
_cell.angle_alpha   90.00
_cell.angle_beta   90.00
_cell.angle_gamma   90.00
#
_symmetry.space_group_name_H-M   'P 1'
#
loop_
_entity.id
_entity.type
_entity.pdbx_description
1 polymer ?
#
loop_
_entity_poly.entity_id
_entity_poly.type
_entity_poly.pdbx_seq_one_letter_code
_entity_poly.pdbx_strand_id
1 'polypeptide(L)'
;MSSFVEMKKALFFLLLIAIAALSSCRNTIDFQGSNIELNFSQDTIYLDTVFTGLGSSTRILKVYNTSSENMTVDRIRLARGVGSYYRMNVDGISGKSVENVEILAGDSAYVFIEISPDAQGSTEMIYTDSIWFENGNVKQHVDLITAVWDAYYHFPDRVLTITQPEPYPDIKIPYSILPCNATWN
;
A
#
# COMPACT_ATOMS: atom_id res chain seq x y z
N MET A 1 -58.82 -37.29 3.78
CA MET A 1 -58.61 -35.81 3.89
C MET A 1 -57.64 -35.41 5.01
N SER A 2 -57.44 -36.26 6.02
CA SER A 2 -56.52 -36.02 7.18
C SER A 2 -55.04 -36.07 6.79
N SER A 3 -54.62 -36.98 5.95
CA SER A 3 -53.20 -37.20 5.53
C SER A 3 -52.59 -36.00 4.78
N PHE A 4 -53.36 -35.26 4.02
CA PHE A 4 -52.91 -34.10 3.26
C PHE A 4 -52.65 -32.87 4.13
N VAL A 5 -53.36 -32.74 5.24
CA VAL A 5 -53.22 -31.67 6.23
C VAL A 5 -51.94 -31.88 7.05
N GLU A 6 -51.65 -33.12 7.44
CA GLU A 6 -50.43 -33.46 8.20
C GLU A 6 -49.16 -33.31 7.33
N MET A 7 -49.25 -33.64 6.06
CA MET A 7 -48.14 -33.40 5.13
C MET A 7 -47.82 -31.91 4.95
N LYS A 8 -48.81 -31.05 4.87
CA LYS A 8 -48.62 -29.58 4.81
C LYS A 8 -47.99 -29.02 6.09
N LYS A 9 -48.36 -29.53 7.25
CA LYS A 9 -47.78 -29.13 8.54
C LYS A 9 -46.32 -29.54 8.62
N ALA A 10 -45.98 -30.77 8.22
CA ALA A 10 -44.63 -31.25 8.21
C ALA A 10 -43.75 -30.44 7.26
N LEU A 11 -44.23 -30.11 6.05
CA LEU A 11 -43.52 -29.24 5.11
C LEU A 11 -43.28 -27.85 5.64
N PHE A 12 -44.28 -27.26 6.35
CA PHE A 12 -44.16 -25.97 6.98
C PHE A 12 -43.10 -25.94 8.11
N PHE A 13 -43.08 -27.00 8.94
CA PHE A 13 -42.06 -27.15 9.99
C PHE A 13 -40.65 -27.34 9.39
N LEU A 14 -40.52 -28.07 8.31
CA LEU A 14 -39.27 -28.29 7.65
C LEU A 14 -38.73 -26.99 7.01
N LEU A 15 -39.62 -26.17 6.45
CA LEU A 15 -39.26 -24.83 5.92
C LEU A 15 -38.82 -23.87 7.04
N LEU A 16 -39.48 -23.93 8.21
CA LEU A 16 -39.15 -23.10 9.36
C LEU A 16 -37.77 -23.47 9.95
N ILE A 17 -37.43 -24.75 10.00
CA ILE A 17 -36.13 -25.23 10.43
C ILE A 17 -35.03 -24.80 9.41
N ALA A 18 -35.32 -24.88 8.10
CA ALA A 18 -34.40 -24.44 7.06
C ALA A 18 -34.09 -22.93 7.15
N ILE A 19 -35.13 -22.10 7.43
CA ILE A 19 -34.96 -20.63 7.63
C ILE A 19 -34.15 -20.33 8.90
N ALA A 20 -34.38 -21.07 9.98
CA ALA A 20 -33.61 -20.92 11.24
C ALA A 20 -32.14 -21.35 11.08
N ALA A 21 -31.85 -22.35 10.25
CA ALA A 21 -30.49 -22.78 9.95
C ALA A 21 -29.71 -21.76 9.11
N LEU A 22 -30.38 -20.97 8.28
CA LEU A 22 -29.75 -19.92 7.45
C LEU A 22 -29.40 -18.63 8.25
N SER A 23 -29.95 -18.43 9.45
CA SER A 23 -29.66 -17.27 10.30
C SER A 23 -28.48 -17.47 11.27
N SER A 24 -27.77 -18.60 11.23
CA SER A 24 -26.74 -18.99 12.20
C SER A 24 -25.31 -18.48 11.91
N CYS A 25 -25.09 -17.62 10.92
CA CYS A 25 -23.76 -17.09 10.63
C CYS A 25 -23.64 -15.59 11.02
N ARG A 26 -23.70 -15.29 12.30
CA ARG A 26 -23.20 -14.02 12.86
C ARG A 26 -22.11 -14.30 13.87
N ASN A 27 -20.90 -14.65 13.39
CA ASN A 27 -19.74 -14.51 14.24
C ASN A 27 -19.40 -13.02 14.32
N THR A 28 -19.69 -12.40 15.46
CA THR A 28 -19.10 -11.11 15.81
C THR A 28 -17.61 -11.36 16.02
N ILE A 29 -16.81 -10.88 15.08
CA ILE A 29 -15.35 -10.90 15.23
C ILE A 29 -15.02 -9.86 16.28
N ASP A 30 -14.45 -10.31 17.41
CA ASP A 30 -14.07 -9.45 18.51
C ASP A 30 -12.57 -9.10 18.36
N PHE A 31 -12.23 -7.81 18.36
CA PHE A 31 -10.88 -7.29 18.26
C PHE A 31 -10.48 -6.72 19.64
N GLN A 32 -9.95 -7.56 20.51
CA GLN A 32 -9.59 -7.16 21.88
C GLN A 32 -8.06 -7.13 22.13
N GLY A 33 -7.26 -7.59 21.17
CA GLY A 33 -5.82 -7.70 21.35
C GLY A 33 -5.15 -6.32 21.38
N SER A 34 -4.83 -5.83 22.58
CA SER A 34 -3.93 -4.70 22.79
C SER A 34 -2.62 -5.19 23.41
N ASN A 35 -1.52 -4.47 23.17
CA ASN A 35 -0.17 -4.80 23.64
C ASN A 35 0.40 -6.10 23.04
N ILE A 36 -0.06 -6.53 21.88
CA ILE A 36 0.48 -7.66 21.13
C ILE A 36 1.61 -7.15 20.22
N GLU A 37 2.74 -7.86 20.24
CA GLU A 37 3.86 -7.57 19.33
C GLU A 37 3.54 -8.09 17.92
N LEU A 38 3.90 -7.28 16.93
CA LEU A 38 3.81 -7.62 15.52
C LEU A 38 5.12 -8.24 15.03
N ASN A 39 5.03 -9.12 14.05
CA ASN A 39 6.18 -9.59 13.32
C ASN A 39 6.19 -8.98 11.91
N PHE A 40 7.37 -8.65 11.42
CA PHE A 40 7.56 -7.99 10.14
C PHE A 40 8.31 -8.89 9.17
N SER A 41 8.00 -8.80 7.89
CA SER A 41 8.76 -9.51 6.84
C SER A 41 10.19 -9.00 6.70
N GLN A 42 10.42 -7.75 7.11
CA GLN A 42 11.73 -7.06 7.10
C GLN A 42 11.73 -6.01 8.21
N ASP A 43 12.87 -5.76 8.81
CA ASP A 43 13.10 -4.70 9.80
C ASP A 43 13.54 -3.38 9.15
N THR A 44 14.06 -3.46 7.93
CA THR A 44 14.50 -2.31 7.13
C THR A 44 14.07 -2.51 5.68
N ILE A 45 13.49 -1.46 5.08
CA ILE A 45 13.08 -1.45 3.68
C ILE A 45 13.99 -0.50 2.91
N TYR A 46 14.70 -1.07 1.95
CA TYR A 46 15.48 -0.31 1.00
C TYR A 46 14.63 -0.06 -0.25
N LEU A 47 14.32 1.21 -0.53
CA LEU A 47 13.80 1.61 -1.82
C LEU A 47 14.98 1.86 -2.76
N ASP A 48 14.79 1.59 -4.04
CA ASP A 48 15.83 1.80 -5.05
C ASP A 48 16.24 3.28 -5.09
N THR A 49 17.36 3.57 -5.74
CA THR A 49 17.77 4.95 -6.02
C THR A 49 16.67 5.65 -6.82
N VAL A 50 16.24 6.81 -6.33
CA VAL A 50 15.24 7.64 -6.99
C VAL A 50 15.84 8.99 -7.35
N PHE A 51 15.29 9.60 -8.39
CA PHE A 51 15.67 10.95 -8.78
C PHE A 51 14.65 11.96 -8.27
N THR A 52 15.12 13.18 -7.95
CA THR A 52 14.23 14.28 -7.57
C THR A 52 13.15 14.51 -8.64
N GLY A 53 11.90 14.68 -8.20
CA GLY A 53 10.76 14.83 -9.10
C GLY A 53 10.21 13.55 -9.72
N LEU A 54 10.81 12.38 -9.43
CA LEU A 54 10.29 11.07 -9.85
C LEU A 54 9.90 10.22 -8.65
N GLY A 55 8.87 9.38 -8.83
CA GLY A 55 8.46 8.39 -7.82
C GLY A 55 9.25 7.09 -7.95
N SER A 56 9.38 6.36 -6.83
CA SER A 56 9.94 5.02 -6.80
C SER A 56 8.94 3.97 -7.30
N SER A 57 9.45 2.74 -7.49
CA SER A 57 8.60 1.55 -7.49
C SER A 57 8.00 1.32 -6.09
N THR A 58 6.87 0.62 -6.03
CA THR A 58 6.21 0.24 -4.77
C THR A 58 6.97 -0.91 -4.11
N ARG A 59 7.27 -0.77 -2.81
CA ARG A 59 7.75 -1.86 -1.95
C ARG A 59 6.63 -2.32 -1.03
N ILE A 60 6.69 -3.59 -0.64
CA ILE A 60 5.67 -4.23 0.17
C ILE A 60 6.30 -4.71 1.48
N LEU A 61 5.74 -4.27 2.59
CA LEU A 61 5.99 -4.82 3.92
C LEU A 61 4.78 -5.65 4.34
N LYS A 62 5.03 -6.88 4.77
CA LYS A 62 4.02 -7.69 5.44
C LYS A 62 4.15 -7.55 6.94
N VAL A 63 3.04 -7.35 7.60
CA VAL A 63 2.90 -7.20 9.05
C VAL A 63 2.05 -8.37 9.54
N TYR A 64 2.62 -9.23 10.36
CA TYR A 64 1.97 -10.47 10.80
C TYR A 64 1.47 -10.33 12.24
N ASN A 65 0.23 -10.74 12.46
CA ASN A 65 -0.29 -11.07 13.76
C ASN A 65 -0.08 -12.59 14.01
N THR A 66 0.99 -12.95 14.71
CA THR A 66 1.28 -14.36 15.03
C THR A 66 0.61 -14.84 16.30
N SER A 67 -0.18 -14.00 16.96
CA SER A 67 -0.94 -14.36 18.16
C SER A 67 -2.19 -15.18 17.81
N SER A 68 -2.81 -15.75 18.85
CA SER A 68 -4.08 -16.45 18.74
C SER A 68 -5.31 -15.52 18.87
N GLU A 69 -5.10 -14.21 18.98
CA GLU A 69 -6.14 -13.21 19.20
C GLU A 69 -6.21 -12.24 18.01
N ASN A 70 -7.43 -11.84 17.66
CA ASN A 70 -7.62 -10.76 16.71
C ASN A 70 -7.21 -9.44 17.36
N MET A 71 -6.48 -8.61 16.64
CA MET A 71 -5.95 -7.37 17.17
C MET A 71 -6.31 -6.17 16.30
N THR A 72 -6.39 -5.01 16.93
CA THR A 72 -6.44 -3.72 16.25
C THR A 72 -5.13 -2.99 16.54
N VAL A 73 -4.38 -2.64 15.50
CA VAL A 73 -3.24 -1.73 15.62
C VAL A 73 -3.79 -0.32 15.71
N ASP A 74 -3.54 0.37 16.82
CA ASP A 74 -4.14 1.69 17.09
C ASP A 74 -3.73 2.70 16.03
N ARG A 75 -2.44 2.68 15.64
CA ARG A 75 -1.93 3.60 14.64
C ARG A 75 -0.68 3.08 13.92
N ILE A 76 -0.68 3.24 12.61
CA ILE A 76 0.49 3.02 11.74
C ILE A 76 0.83 4.36 11.10
N ARG A 77 2.04 4.89 11.30
CA ARG A 77 2.40 6.22 10.82
C ARG A 77 3.85 6.34 10.40
N LEU A 78 4.13 7.27 9.49
CA LEU A 78 5.48 7.71 9.17
C LEU A 78 6.01 8.62 10.29
N ALA A 79 7.28 8.46 10.67
CA ALA A 79 7.89 9.24 11.76
C ALA A 79 7.94 10.73 11.42
N ARG A 80 8.31 11.08 10.19
CA ARG A 80 8.35 12.49 9.71
C ARG A 80 6.94 13.04 9.40
N GLY A 81 5.88 12.20 9.47
CA GLY A 81 4.49 12.61 9.26
C GLY A 81 4.27 13.26 7.90
N VAL A 82 3.62 14.41 7.88
CA VAL A 82 3.29 15.15 6.65
C VAL A 82 4.52 15.64 5.87
N GLY A 83 5.66 15.81 6.55
CA GLY A 83 6.92 16.19 5.92
C GLY A 83 7.70 15.04 5.29
N SER A 84 7.21 13.81 5.38
CA SER A 84 7.83 12.66 4.74
C SER A 84 7.64 12.68 3.23
N TYR A 85 8.69 12.38 2.48
CA TYR A 85 8.58 12.10 1.04
C TYR A 85 8.00 10.72 0.77
N TYR A 86 8.03 9.81 1.76
CA TYR A 86 7.38 8.52 1.65
C TYR A 86 5.87 8.65 1.69
N ARG A 87 5.20 7.76 1.00
CA ARG A 87 3.76 7.54 1.02
C ARG A 87 3.52 6.09 1.36
N MET A 88 2.50 5.83 2.13
CA MET A 88 2.10 4.47 2.45
C MET A 88 0.62 4.24 2.17
N ASN A 89 0.29 3.00 1.87
CA ASN A 89 -1.07 2.49 1.83
C ASN A 89 -1.10 1.24 2.69
N VAL A 90 -1.93 1.24 3.72
CA VAL A 90 -2.09 0.14 4.67
C VAL A 90 -3.42 -0.53 4.38
N ASP A 91 -3.39 -1.74 3.88
CA ASP A 91 -4.56 -2.56 3.58
C ASP A 91 -5.67 -1.82 2.80
N GLY A 92 -5.25 -1.03 1.80
CA GLY A 92 -6.13 -0.22 0.95
C GLY A 92 -6.35 1.22 1.43
N ILE A 93 -5.95 1.59 2.64
CA ILE A 93 -6.09 2.95 3.18
C ILE A 93 -4.78 3.73 2.98
N SER A 94 -4.82 4.78 2.17
CA SER A 94 -3.65 5.64 1.90
C SER A 94 -3.56 6.78 2.90
N GLY A 95 -2.33 7.04 3.38
CA GLY A 95 -2.10 8.17 4.30
C GLY A 95 -0.67 8.23 4.82
N LYS A 96 -0.36 9.28 5.58
CA LYS A 96 0.86 9.38 6.39
C LYS A 96 0.66 8.80 7.80
N SER A 97 -0.59 8.62 8.19
CA SER A 97 -1.06 7.95 9.40
C SER A 97 -2.37 7.24 9.07
N VAL A 98 -2.47 5.98 9.48
CA VAL A 98 -3.68 5.15 9.39
C VAL A 98 -3.97 4.61 10.76
N GLU A 99 -5.23 4.68 11.19
CA GLU A 99 -5.66 4.29 12.54
C GLU A 99 -6.58 3.08 12.48
N ASN A 100 -6.63 2.33 13.59
CA ASN A 100 -7.54 1.20 13.79
C ASN A 100 -7.43 0.13 12.68
N VAL A 101 -6.20 -0.34 12.44
CA VAL A 101 -5.95 -1.40 11.45
C VAL A 101 -6.20 -2.75 12.09
N GLU A 102 -7.19 -3.47 11.60
CA GLU A 102 -7.61 -4.78 12.12
C GLU A 102 -6.82 -5.91 11.46
N ILE A 103 -6.23 -6.80 12.27
CA ILE A 103 -5.51 -7.98 11.80
C ILE A 103 -6.03 -9.20 12.57
N LEU A 104 -6.57 -10.17 11.84
CA LEU A 104 -7.07 -11.41 12.44
C LEU A 104 -5.93 -12.25 13.03
N ALA A 105 -6.28 -13.14 13.96
CA ALA A 105 -5.37 -14.12 14.53
C ALA A 105 -4.71 -14.97 13.44
N GLY A 106 -3.38 -15.00 13.42
CA GLY A 106 -2.59 -15.76 12.44
C GLY A 106 -2.59 -15.18 11.02
N ASP A 107 -3.13 -13.98 10.82
CA ASP A 107 -3.21 -13.29 9.52
C ASP A 107 -2.18 -12.18 9.40
N SER A 108 -2.18 -11.48 8.26
CA SER A 108 -1.23 -10.41 7.96
C SER A 108 -1.89 -9.25 7.21
N ALA A 109 -1.48 -8.03 7.53
CA ALA A 109 -1.76 -6.82 6.77
C ALA A 109 -0.61 -6.47 5.82
N TYR A 110 -0.92 -5.76 4.75
CA TYR A 110 0.06 -5.32 3.75
C TYR A 110 0.22 -3.80 3.82
N VAL A 111 1.47 -3.36 3.91
CA VAL A 111 1.83 -1.96 3.79
C VAL A 111 2.60 -1.75 2.49
N PHE A 112 2.02 -0.99 1.58
CA PHE A 112 2.64 -0.58 0.32
C PHE A 112 3.33 0.76 0.53
N ILE A 113 4.58 0.86 0.11
CA ILE A 113 5.45 2.02 0.40
C ILE A 113 6.05 2.52 -0.91
N GLU A 114 5.96 3.82 -1.11
CA GLU A 114 6.54 4.55 -2.23
C GLU A 114 7.21 5.82 -1.73
N ILE A 115 8.15 6.36 -2.47
CA ILE A 115 8.75 7.66 -2.22
C ILE A 115 8.62 8.55 -3.45
N SER A 116 8.38 9.84 -3.23
CA SER A 116 8.42 10.87 -4.27
C SER A 116 9.14 12.09 -3.70
N PRO A 117 10.46 12.18 -3.89
CA PRO A 117 11.22 13.34 -3.46
C PRO A 117 10.80 14.60 -4.22
N ASP A 118 10.88 15.74 -3.57
CA ASP A 118 10.52 17.03 -4.15
C ASP A 118 11.42 17.36 -5.34
N ALA A 119 10.88 18.03 -6.37
CA ALA A 119 11.64 18.48 -7.54
C ALA A 119 12.62 19.63 -7.21
N GLN A 120 12.50 20.24 -6.05
CA GLN A 120 13.37 21.35 -5.57
C GLN A 120 14.77 20.88 -5.12
N GLY A 121 15.06 19.59 -5.24
CA GLY A 121 16.32 18.99 -4.78
C GLY A 121 16.27 18.56 -3.32
N SER A 122 16.82 17.38 -3.05
CA SER A 122 17.11 16.95 -1.68
C SER A 122 18.57 17.28 -1.38
N THR A 123 18.83 17.94 -0.27
CA THR A 123 20.20 18.12 0.22
C THR A 123 20.77 16.83 0.82
N GLU A 124 19.94 15.82 1.05
CA GLU A 124 20.31 14.53 1.61
C GLU A 124 20.42 13.49 0.47
N MET A 125 21.63 12.99 0.23
CA MET A 125 21.87 11.88 -0.73
C MET A 125 21.25 10.57 -0.25
N ILE A 126 21.04 10.40 1.04
CA ILE A 126 20.34 9.26 1.64
C ILE A 126 19.19 9.84 2.47
N TYR A 127 17.98 9.58 2.02
CA TYR A 127 16.77 9.97 2.72
C TYR A 127 16.26 8.82 3.58
N THR A 128 16.07 9.07 4.87
CA THR A 128 15.59 8.07 5.83
C THR A 128 14.33 8.52 6.51
N ASP A 129 13.48 7.55 6.84
CA ASP A 129 12.30 7.70 7.68
C ASP A 129 12.04 6.36 8.38
N SER A 130 10.97 6.24 9.14
CA SER A 130 10.53 4.95 9.69
C SER A 130 9.00 4.90 9.75
N ILE A 131 8.47 3.68 9.64
CA ILE A 131 7.05 3.41 9.87
C ILE A 131 6.91 2.93 11.31
N TRP A 132 6.15 3.65 12.12
CA TRP A 132 5.82 3.30 13.48
C TRP A 132 4.49 2.57 13.55
N PHE A 133 4.48 1.50 14.31
CA PHE A 133 3.33 0.67 14.66
C PHE A 133 3.07 0.83 16.16
N GLU A 134 1.93 1.39 16.51
CA GLU A 134 1.55 1.66 17.89
C GLU A 134 0.33 0.79 18.24
N ASN A 135 0.47 -0.05 19.27
CA ASN A 135 -0.58 -0.93 19.74
C ASN A 135 -0.58 -0.96 21.28
N GLY A 136 -1.44 -0.16 21.89
CA GLY A 136 -1.42 0.06 23.33
C GLY A 136 -0.10 0.65 23.79
N ASN A 137 0.62 -0.09 24.65
CA ASN A 137 1.95 0.30 25.15
C ASN A 137 3.11 -0.21 24.27
N VAL A 138 2.83 -1.10 23.32
CA VAL A 138 3.83 -1.64 22.39
C VAL A 138 4.05 -0.66 21.26
N LYS A 139 5.31 -0.31 21.01
CA LYS A 139 5.74 0.53 19.90
C LYS A 139 6.89 -0.15 19.18
N GLN A 140 6.68 -0.42 17.91
CA GLN A 140 7.66 -1.03 17.04
C GLN A 140 7.84 -0.16 15.80
N HIS A 141 8.96 -0.29 15.10
CA HIS A 141 9.18 0.45 13.86
C HIS A 141 9.92 -0.41 12.84
N VAL A 142 9.77 -0.02 11.58
CA VAL A 142 10.52 -0.52 10.43
C VAL A 142 11.17 0.68 9.77
N ASP A 143 12.47 0.59 9.51
CA ASP A 143 13.23 1.67 8.91
C ASP A 143 13.06 1.72 7.39
N LEU A 144 13.05 2.94 6.85
CA LEU A 144 12.97 3.22 5.41
C LEU A 144 14.23 3.96 4.97
N ILE A 145 14.90 3.45 3.95
CA ILE A 145 16.13 4.03 3.43
C ILE A 145 16.05 4.11 1.90
N THR A 146 16.36 5.28 1.36
CA THR A 146 16.38 5.55 -0.09
C THR A 146 17.54 6.43 -0.45
N ALA A 147 18.27 6.10 -1.50
CA ALA A 147 19.22 7.00 -2.12
C ALA A 147 18.46 7.97 -3.04
N VAL A 148 18.67 9.27 -2.86
CA VAL A 148 18.04 10.32 -3.66
C VAL A 148 19.12 11.05 -4.44
N TRP A 149 18.96 11.10 -5.76
CA TRP A 149 19.88 11.78 -6.65
C TRP A 149 19.17 12.94 -7.33
N ASP A 150 19.86 14.06 -7.40
CA ASP A 150 19.40 15.20 -8.18
C ASP A 150 19.60 14.95 -9.66
N ALA A 151 18.63 15.32 -10.48
CA ALA A 151 18.69 15.11 -11.92
C ALA A 151 17.99 16.25 -12.68
N TYR A 152 18.65 16.68 -13.73
CA TYR A 152 18.05 17.58 -14.71
C TYR A 152 17.41 16.79 -15.84
N TYR A 153 16.12 16.99 -16.06
CA TYR A 153 15.38 16.29 -17.12
C TYR A 153 15.31 17.18 -18.36
N HIS A 154 15.84 16.66 -19.46
CA HIS A 154 15.67 17.27 -20.77
C HIS A 154 14.58 16.53 -21.53
N PHE A 155 13.45 17.19 -21.68
CA PHE A 155 12.35 16.65 -22.50
C PHE A 155 12.54 17.06 -23.94
N PRO A 156 12.17 16.22 -24.92
CA PRO A 156 12.18 16.57 -26.32
C PRO A 156 11.30 17.78 -26.59
N ASP A 157 11.86 18.82 -27.20
CA ASP A 157 11.18 20.05 -27.60
C ASP A 157 10.95 20.14 -29.11
N ARG A 158 11.47 19.16 -29.89
CA ARG A 158 11.41 19.09 -31.33
C ARG A 158 11.06 17.68 -31.80
N VAL A 159 10.55 17.62 -33.05
CA VAL A 159 10.21 16.35 -33.71
C VAL A 159 10.88 16.33 -35.08
N LEU A 160 11.73 15.36 -35.33
CA LEU A 160 12.19 15.03 -36.67
C LEU A 160 11.17 14.10 -37.33
N THR A 161 10.64 14.51 -38.47
CA THR A 161 9.76 13.66 -39.30
C THR A 161 10.55 13.10 -40.47
N ILE A 162 10.61 11.78 -40.55
CA ILE A 162 11.20 11.07 -41.71
C ILE A 162 10.02 10.56 -42.56
N THR A 163 9.83 11.19 -43.70
CA THR A 163 8.78 10.78 -44.65
C THR A 163 9.17 9.47 -45.30
N GLN A 164 8.26 8.51 -45.25
CA GLN A 164 8.42 7.21 -45.91
C GLN A 164 7.56 7.11 -47.19
N PRO A 165 7.96 6.30 -48.16
CA PRO A 165 7.10 6.03 -49.32
C PRO A 165 5.85 5.25 -48.90
N GLU A 166 4.72 5.59 -49.52
CA GLU A 166 3.48 4.82 -49.31
C GLU A 166 3.65 3.32 -49.56
N PRO A 167 3.07 2.41 -48.74
CA PRO A 167 2.01 2.67 -47.73
C PRO A 167 2.52 2.86 -46.28
N TYR A 168 3.77 3.16 -46.08
CA TYR A 168 4.36 3.23 -44.71
C TYR A 168 4.10 4.60 -44.08
N PRO A 169 3.74 4.64 -42.77
CA PRO A 169 3.54 5.90 -42.08
C PRO A 169 4.88 6.61 -41.83
N ASP A 170 4.84 7.93 -41.76
CA ASP A 170 5.99 8.75 -41.40
C ASP A 170 6.52 8.40 -40.01
N ILE A 171 7.85 8.34 -39.86
CA ILE A 171 8.49 8.13 -38.57
C ILE A 171 8.71 9.48 -37.88
N LYS A 172 8.19 9.64 -36.67
CA LYS A 172 8.37 10.83 -35.83
C LYS A 172 9.34 10.51 -34.69
N ILE A 173 10.51 11.15 -34.69
CA ILE A 173 11.53 10.98 -33.66
C ILE A 173 11.56 12.26 -32.82
N PRO A 174 11.12 12.20 -31.54
CA PRO A 174 11.28 13.32 -30.64
C PRO A 174 12.74 13.49 -30.23
N TYR A 175 13.25 14.73 -30.24
CA TYR A 175 14.62 15.05 -29.83
C TYR A 175 14.71 16.44 -29.21
N SER A 176 15.78 16.70 -28.43
CA SER A 176 16.17 18.02 -27.96
C SER A 176 17.63 18.31 -28.37
N ILE A 177 17.96 19.58 -28.58
CA ILE A 177 19.33 19.99 -28.84
C ILE A 177 19.89 20.55 -27.55
N LEU A 178 20.88 19.88 -26.99
CA LEU A 178 21.62 20.41 -25.84
C LEU A 178 22.71 21.37 -26.35
N PRO A 179 22.81 22.57 -25.78
CA PRO A 179 23.89 23.47 -26.15
C PRO A 179 25.24 22.85 -25.74
N CYS A 180 26.24 22.94 -26.62
CA CYS A 180 27.56 22.37 -26.39
C CYS A 180 28.35 23.03 -25.24
N ASN A 181 27.86 24.13 -24.67
CA ASN A 181 28.40 24.81 -23.50
C ASN A 181 27.60 24.51 -22.20
N ALA A 182 26.69 23.53 -22.21
CA ALA A 182 26.01 23.08 -21.01
C ALA A 182 27.03 22.48 -20.04
N THR A 183 27.28 23.14 -18.93
CA THR A 183 28.05 22.58 -17.82
C THR A 183 27.14 21.76 -16.94
N TRP A 184 27.45 20.49 -16.82
CA TRP A 184 26.78 19.59 -15.89
C TRP A 184 27.44 19.74 -14.54
N ASN A 185 26.72 20.28 -13.55
CA ASN A 185 27.15 20.34 -12.16
C ASN A 185 26.62 19.13 -11.40
#